data_32dc5192af315649097a0575e73f62bc
#
_entry.id   32dc5192af315649097a0575e73f62bc
#
_cell.length_a   1.000
_cell.length_b   1.000
_cell.length_c   1.000
_cell.angle_alpha   90.00
_cell.angle_beta   90.00
_cell.angle_gamma   90.00
#
_symmetry.space_group_name_H-M   'P 1'
#
loop_
_entity.id
_entity.type
_entity.pdbx_description
1 polymer ?
#
loop_
_entity_poly.entity_id
_entity_poly.type
_entity_poly.pdbx_seq_one_letter_code
_entity_poly.pdbx_strand_id
1 'polypeptide(L)'
;PDAVTEAPTESAPVTTSSVAPTTPVAAATSATLAIVGDSQANALAINLPDGIEGVFPDVVNGSVDGCSVYDSGSVQSSVRFGNNFSICQGWQQEWADAASGNDVALVVVGAWDVFDIDDDGTVYGFATPEGDELFVRNLSSGIDAMLAEGANVALLEVACMRPQDV
;
A
#
# COMPACT_ATOMS: atom_id res chain seq x y z
N PRO A 1 -11.47 -5.96 60.08
CA PRO A 1 -10.45 -6.28 59.12
C PRO A 1 -10.82 -7.58 58.46
N ASP A 2 -11.45 -7.43 57.31
CA ASP A 2 -11.96 -8.55 56.51
C ASP A 2 -10.88 -8.97 55.50
N ALA A 3 -10.48 -10.23 55.61
CA ALA A 3 -9.55 -10.85 54.67
C ALA A 3 -10.27 -11.20 53.38
N VAL A 4 -9.84 -10.62 52.28
CA VAL A 4 -10.29 -10.97 50.92
C VAL A 4 -9.49 -12.20 50.48
N THR A 5 -10.20 -13.31 50.30
CA THR A 5 -9.62 -14.55 49.77
C THR A 5 -9.66 -14.47 48.23
N GLU A 6 -8.50 -14.38 47.60
CA GLU A 6 -8.36 -14.51 46.14
C GLU A 6 -8.55 -15.97 45.73
N ALA A 7 -9.47 -16.21 44.78
CA ALA A 7 -9.66 -17.49 44.13
C ALA A 7 -8.59 -17.74 43.06
N PRO A 8 -8.09 -18.96 42.88
CA PRO A 8 -7.10 -19.28 41.84
C PRO A 8 -7.73 -19.24 40.45
N THR A 9 -7.11 -18.48 39.57
CA THR A 9 -7.45 -18.41 38.14
C THR A 9 -6.99 -19.70 37.45
N GLU A 10 -7.94 -20.49 37.03
CA GLU A 10 -7.73 -21.71 36.25
C GLU A 10 -7.27 -21.35 34.81
N SER A 11 -6.04 -21.73 34.48
CA SER A 11 -5.49 -21.55 33.13
C SER A 11 -6.11 -22.56 32.15
N ALA A 12 -6.75 -22.07 31.10
CA ALA A 12 -7.28 -22.90 30.02
C ALA A 12 -6.15 -23.62 29.25
N PRO A 13 -6.37 -24.84 28.76
CA PRO A 13 -5.37 -25.60 28.00
C PRO A 13 -5.12 -24.97 26.63
N VAL A 14 -3.83 -24.74 26.33
CA VAL A 14 -3.38 -24.32 25.02
C VAL A 14 -3.51 -25.49 24.05
N THR A 15 -4.43 -25.36 23.11
CA THR A 15 -4.59 -26.30 22.00
C THR A 15 -3.48 -26.04 20.97
N THR A 16 -2.49 -26.89 20.90
CA THR A 16 -1.50 -26.89 19.81
C THR A 16 -2.17 -27.40 18.52
N SER A 17 -2.46 -26.48 17.60
CA SER A 17 -2.89 -26.86 16.25
C SER A 17 -1.72 -27.54 15.51
N SER A 18 -1.90 -28.81 15.18
CA SER A 18 -1.00 -29.55 14.30
C SER A 18 -1.08 -28.96 12.90
N VAL A 19 0.03 -28.40 12.41
CA VAL A 19 0.16 -27.93 11.02
C VAL A 19 0.20 -29.17 10.13
N ALA A 20 -0.77 -29.29 9.23
CA ALA A 20 -0.78 -30.35 8.21
C ALA A 20 0.47 -30.25 7.32
N PRO A 21 1.01 -31.37 6.81
CA PRO A 21 2.15 -31.35 5.92
C PRO A 21 1.79 -30.57 4.64
N THR A 22 2.55 -29.51 4.38
CA THR A 22 2.46 -28.73 3.14
C THR A 22 2.83 -29.62 1.97
N THR A 23 1.89 -29.85 1.07
CA THR A 23 2.16 -30.40 -0.26
C THR A 23 3.24 -29.56 -0.93
N PRO A 24 4.27 -30.15 -1.58
CA PRO A 24 5.25 -29.36 -2.28
C PRO A 24 4.54 -28.54 -3.36
N VAL A 25 4.65 -27.21 -3.25
CA VAL A 25 4.21 -26.28 -4.29
C VAL A 25 5.03 -26.62 -5.54
N ALA A 26 4.36 -26.90 -6.64
CA ALA A 26 5.00 -27.04 -7.94
C ALA A 26 5.94 -25.83 -8.16
N ALA A 27 7.12 -26.06 -8.72
CA ALA A 27 8.08 -25.01 -9.01
C ALA A 27 7.33 -23.86 -9.71
N ALA A 28 7.32 -22.69 -9.09
CA ALA A 28 6.67 -21.54 -9.64
C ALA A 28 7.30 -21.24 -11.01
N THR A 29 6.49 -21.20 -12.04
CA THR A 29 6.87 -20.52 -13.27
C THR A 29 7.20 -19.09 -12.88
N SER A 30 8.34 -18.58 -13.36
CA SER A 30 8.74 -17.19 -13.12
C SER A 30 7.56 -16.25 -13.42
N ALA A 31 7.15 -15.47 -12.45
CA ALA A 31 6.10 -14.47 -12.61
C ALA A 31 6.72 -13.13 -13.01
N THR A 32 5.95 -12.27 -13.67
CA THR A 32 6.34 -10.90 -13.99
C THR A 32 5.71 -9.95 -12.99
N LEU A 33 6.40 -8.86 -12.64
CA LEU A 33 6.01 -7.92 -11.59
C LEU A 33 6.01 -6.48 -12.12
N ALA A 34 4.92 -5.76 -11.89
CA ALA A 34 4.89 -4.30 -11.93
C ALA A 34 4.89 -3.74 -10.51
N ILE A 35 5.63 -2.68 -10.25
CA ILE A 35 5.60 -1.93 -8.99
C ILE A 35 5.07 -0.54 -9.32
N VAL A 36 3.95 -0.16 -8.72
CA VAL A 36 3.25 1.11 -8.97
C VAL A 36 3.05 1.88 -7.67
N GLY A 37 2.90 3.18 -7.77
CA GLY A 37 2.69 4.05 -6.61
C GLY A 37 3.51 5.32 -6.66
N ASP A 38 3.88 5.83 -5.49
CA ASP A 38 4.64 7.06 -5.29
C ASP A 38 6.17 6.86 -5.29
N SER A 39 6.91 7.82 -4.74
CA SER A 39 8.37 7.72 -4.61
C SER A 39 8.85 6.56 -3.74
N GLN A 40 8.01 6.01 -2.86
CA GLN A 40 8.35 4.79 -2.10
C GLN A 40 8.33 3.57 -3.01
N ALA A 41 7.37 3.50 -3.95
CA ALA A 41 7.35 2.49 -5.00
C ALA A 41 8.62 2.56 -5.86
N ASN A 42 9.02 3.79 -6.27
CA ASN A 42 10.27 4.01 -6.98
C ASN A 42 11.48 3.52 -6.18
N ALA A 43 11.56 3.93 -4.91
CA ALA A 43 12.65 3.51 -4.03
C ALA A 43 12.72 1.97 -3.88
N LEU A 44 11.58 1.30 -3.80
CA LEU A 44 11.53 -0.17 -3.78
C LEU A 44 12.00 -0.76 -5.11
N ALA A 45 11.49 -0.26 -6.24
CA ALA A 45 11.78 -0.79 -7.57
C ALA A 45 13.27 -0.71 -7.94
N ILE A 46 13.98 0.36 -7.49
CA ILE A 46 15.42 0.53 -7.76
C ILE A 46 16.33 -0.12 -6.72
N ASN A 47 15.78 -0.60 -5.58
CA ASN A 47 16.52 -1.24 -4.49
C ASN A 47 15.96 -2.63 -4.17
N LEU A 48 15.56 -3.37 -5.17
CA LEU A 48 15.08 -4.73 -4.97
C LEU A 48 16.17 -5.60 -4.32
N PRO A 49 15.79 -6.54 -3.44
CA PRO A 49 16.76 -7.40 -2.77
C PRO A 49 17.43 -8.35 -3.76
N ASP A 50 18.68 -8.71 -3.48
CA ASP A 50 19.43 -9.71 -4.25
C ASP A 50 18.65 -11.03 -4.33
N GLY A 51 18.64 -11.63 -5.51
CA GLY A 51 17.96 -12.91 -5.76
C GLY A 51 16.48 -12.77 -6.13
N ILE A 52 15.94 -11.55 -6.19
CA ILE A 52 14.55 -11.31 -6.61
C ILE A 52 14.31 -11.79 -8.04
N GLU A 53 15.32 -11.71 -8.90
CA GLU A 53 15.31 -12.17 -10.29
C GLU A 53 15.04 -13.68 -10.43
N GLY A 54 15.26 -14.42 -9.36
CA GLY A 54 14.90 -15.85 -9.29
C GLY A 54 13.39 -16.09 -9.18
N VAL A 55 12.62 -15.07 -8.78
CA VAL A 55 11.17 -15.14 -8.62
C VAL A 55 10.50 -14.25 -9.67
N PHE A 56 10.99 -13.03 -9.84
CA PHE A 56 10.54 -12.05 -10.81
C PHE A 56 11.71 -11.66 -11.72
N PRO A 57 11.92 -12.36 -12.85
CA PRO A 57 13.04 -12.06 -13.75
C PRO A 57 12.91 -10.68 -14.41
N ASP A 58 11.68 -10.19 -14.56
CA ASP A 58 11.38 -8.90 -15.12
C ASP A 58 10.52 -8.09 -14.12
N VAL A 59 10.95 -6.88 -13.84
CA VAL A 59 10.22 -5.93 -12.97
C VAL A 59 10.02 -4.61 -13.71
N VAL A 60 8.75 -4.23 -13.88
CA VAL A 60 8.36 -2.94 -14.44
C VAL A 60 8.23 -1.93 -13.32
N ASN A 61 8.93 -0.79 -13.42
CA ASN A 61 8.75 0.33 -12.52
C ASN A 61 7.72 1.31 -13.11
N GLY A 62 6.49 1.26 -12.61
CA GLY A 62 5.37 2.14 -12.96
C GLY A 62 5.07 3.18 -11.89
N SER A 63 6.04 3.50 -11.03
CA SER A 63 5.90 4.54 -10.01
C SER A 63 6.01 5.94 -10.59
N VAL A 64 5.34 6.90 -9.96
CA VAL A 64 5.43 8.32 -10.30
C VAL A 64 5.77 9.12 -9.04
N ASP A 65 6.97 9.66 -8.99
CA ASP A 65 7.43 10.45 -7.84
C ASP A 65 6.50 11.64 -7.58
N GLY A 66 6.10 11.82 -6.33
CA GLY A 66 5.20 12.89 -5.91
C GLY A 66 3.72 12.61 -6.16
N CYS A 67 3.37 11.47 -6.76
CA CYS A 67 1.99 11.09 -7.02
C CYS A 67 1.56 9.93 -6.11
N SER A 68 0.37 10.08 -5.53
CA SER A 68 -0.33 9.02 -4.83
C SER A 68 -1.62 8.66 -5.58
N VAL A 69 -2.70 8.49 -4.88
CA VAL A 69 -4.01 8.14 -5.45
C VAL A 69 -4.90 9.36 -5.74
N TYR A 70 -4.28 10.52 -5.95
CA TYR A 70 -5.00 11.77 -6.23
C TYR A 70 -4.57 12.34 -7.59
N ASP A 71 -5.48 12.96 -8.31
CA ASP A 71 -5.29 13.64 -9.60
C ASP A 71 -5.62 15.14 -9.52
N SER A 72 -6.05 15.60 -8.36
CA SER A 72 -6.37 16.99 -8.04
C SER A 72 -6.07 17.29 -6.57
N GLY A 73 -6.16 18.55 -6.20
CA GLY A 73 -5.92 18.99 -4.84
C GLY A 73 -4.46 19.16 -4.47
N SER A 74 -4.23 19.45 -3.22
CA SER A 74 -2.91 19.68 -2.66
C SER A 74 -2.81 19.25 -1.21
N VAL A 75 -1.60 18.91 -0.78
CA VAL A 75 -1.31 18.60 0.62
C VAL A 75 -1.47 19.85 1.48
N GLN A 76 -2.27 19.74 2.53
CA GLN A 76 -2.33 20.72 3.61
C GLN A 76 -1.32 20.34 4.70
N SER A 77 -0.24 21.10 4.80
CA SER A 77 0.79 20.86 5.80
C SER A 77 1.23 22.17 6.46
N SER A 78 1.39 22.13 7.78
CA SER A 78 1.92 23.24 8.58
C SER A 78 3.43 23.43 8.39
N VAL A 79 4.12 22.48 7.80
CA VAL A 79 5.54 22.55 7.44
C VAL A 79 5.65 22.96 5.97
N ARG A 80 6.82 23.51 5.56
CA ARG A 80 7.09 23.94 4.16
C ARG A 80 7.19 22.76 3.19
N PHE A 81 6.28 21.84 3.33
CA PHE A 81 6.23 20.61 2.59
C PHE A 81 4.85 20.54 1.93
N GLY A 82 4.81 20.75 0.66
CA GLY A 82 3.56 20.77 -0.08
C GLY A 82 3.72 20.00 -1.39
N ASN A 83 2.65 19.40 -1.82
CA ASN A 83 2.53 18.75 -3.10
C ASN A 83 1.22 19.16 -3.74
N ASN A 84 1.19 19.25 -5.06
CA ASN A 84 -0.01 19.51 -5.85
C ASN A 84 -0.20 18.36 -6.83
N PHE A 85 -1.32 17.65 -6.67
CA PHE A 85 -1.60 16.44 -7.43
C PHE A 85 -2.14 16.67 -8.84
N SER A 86 -2.29 17.93 -9.29
CA SER A 86 -2.69 18.19 -10.67
C SER A 86 -1.69 17.67 -11.72
N ILE A 87 -0.45 17.40 -11.29
CA ILE A 87 0.57 16.77 -12.13
C ILE A 87 0.37 15.27 -12.28
N CYS A 88 -0.51 14.68 -11.48
CA CYS A 88 -0.76 13.24 -11.39
C CYS A 88 -2.01 12.81 -12.17
N GLN A 89 -2.53 13.69 -13.02
CA GLN A 89 -3.71 13.35 -13.83
C GLN A 89 -3.44 12.12 -14.71
N GLY A 90 -4.37 11.15 -14.63
CA GLY A 90 -4.28 9.91 -15.39
C GLY A 90 -3.45 8.81 -14.71
N TRP A 91 -3.09 8.96 -13.44
CA TRP A 91 -2.32 7.98 -12.69
C TRP A 91 -2.94 6.56 -12.74
N GLN A 92 -4.27 6.44 -12.79
CA GLN A 92 -4.94 5.13 -12.93
C GLN A 92 -4.55 4.43 -14.24
N GLN A 93 -4.47 5.19 -15.34
CA GLN A 93 -4.05 4.65 -16.63
C GLN A 93 -2.57 4.28 -16.63
N GLU A 94 -1.72 5.07 -15.99
CA GLU A 94 -0.29 4.75 -15.85
C GLU A 94 -0.09 3.45 -15.06
N TRP A 95 -0.88 3.23 -14.00
CA TRP A 95 -0.86 1.97 -13.26
C TRP A 95 -1.37 0.79 -14.10
N ALA A 96 -2.44 1.00 -14.87
CA ALA A 96 -2.96 0.00 -15.79
C ALA A 96 -1.93 -0.37 -16.87
N ASP A 97 -1.30 0.63 -17.48
CA ASP A 97 -0.27 0.42 -18.51
C ASP A 97 0.93 -0.35 -17.94
N ALA A 98 1.38 -0.03 -16.72
CA ALA A 98 2.43 -0.77 -16.05
C ALA A 98 2.02 -2.22 -15.69
N ALA A 99 0.78 -2.43 -15.31
CA ALA A 99 0.24 -3.75 -14.95
C ALA A 99 0.01 -4.64 -16.19
N SER A 100 -0.21 -4.01 -17.36
CA SER A 100 -0.52 -4.74 -18.59
C SER A 100 0.59 -5.71 -19.00
N GLY A 101 0.23 -6.99 -19.15
CA GLY A 101 1.18 -8.06 -19.46
C GLY A 101 2.00 -8.55 -18.28
N ASN A 102 1.75 -8.06 -17.06
CA ASN A 102 2.39 -8.54 -15.84
C ASN A 102 1.44 -9.44 -15.03
N ASP A 103 2.00 -10.48 -14.38
CA ASP A 103 1.22 -11.42 -13.56
C ASP A 103 0.78 -10.80 -12.24
N VAL A 104 1.61 -9.90 -11.69
CA VAL A 104 1.40 -9.23 -10.41
C VAL A 104 1.66 -7.74 -10.55
N ALA A 105 0.79 -6.93 -9.99
CA ALA A 105 1.01 -5.50 -9.74
C ALA A 105 1.08 -5.26 -8.23
N LEU A 106 2.22 -4.75 -7.75
CA LEU A 106 2.44 -4.38 -6.36
C LEU A 106 2.23 -2.89 -6.19
N VAL A 107 1.21 -2.51 -5.43
CA VAL A 107 0.92 -1.12 -5.09
C VAL A 107 1.68 -0.71 -3.83
N VAL A 108 2.43 0.38 -3.92
CA VAL A 108 3.18 0.97 -2.80
C VAL A 108 2.86 2.46 -2.74
N VAL A 109 1.98 2.84 -1.83
CA VAL A 109 1.55 4.23 -1.57
C VAL A 109 1.59 4.52 -0.08
N GLY A 110 1.45 5.76 0.33
CA GLY A 110 1.36 6.15 1.75
C GLY A 110 2.24 7.33 2.12
N ALA A 111 3.16 7.77 1.25
CA ALA A 111 4.00 8.94 1.55
C ALA A 111 3.18 10.23 1.64
N TRP A 112 2.17 10.37 0.80
CA TRP A 112 1.31 11.55 0.71
C TRP A 112 -0.05 11.37 1.37
N ASP A 113 -0.46 10.14 1.61
CA ASP A 113 -1.78 9.76 2.10
C ASP A 113 -1.95 9.92 3.62
N VAL A 114 -0.91 10.39 4.30
CA VAL A 114 -0.88 10.69 5.74
C VAL A 114 -1.08 12.19 6.03
N PHE A 115 -1.48 12.96 5.04
CA PHE A 115 -1.73 14.40 5.17
C PHE A 115 -3.18 14.73 4.88
N ASP A 116 -3.61 15.89 5.37
CA ASP A 116 -4.88 16.48 4.95
C ASP A 116 -4.76 16.92 3.48
N ILE A 117 -5.80 16.67 2.69
CA ILE A 117 -5.86 17.02 1.27
C ILE A 117 -6.89 18.14 1.09
N ASP A 118 -6.47 19.25 0.53
CA ASP A 118 -7.37 20.32 0.07
C ASP A 118 -7.65 20.12 -1.43
N ASP A 119 -8.88 19.78 -1.74
CA ASP A 119 -9.36 19.67 -3.11
C ASP A 119 -10.47 20.70 -3.34
N ASP A 120 -10.14 21.74 -4.10
CA ASP A 120 -11.02 22.87 -4.44
C ASP A 120 -11.67 23.53 -3.21
N GLY A 121 -10.88 23.72 -2.15
CA GLY A 121 -11.31 24.35 -0.90
C GLY A 121 -12.07 23.43 0.06
N THR A 122 -12.19 22.16 -0.28
CA THR A 122 -12.70 21.11 0.62
C THR A 122 -11.52 20.35 1.21
N VAL A 123 -11.36 20.42 2.53
CA VAL A 123 -10.29 19.71 3.23
C VAL A 123 -10.76 18.33 3.67
N TYR A 124 -10.11 17.32 3.16
CA TYR A 124 -10.26 15.92 3.56
C TYR A 124 -9.16 15.58 4.57
N GLY A 125 -9.54 15.50 5.85
CA GLY A 125 -8.59 15.29 6.93
C GLY A 125 -8.03 13.87 6.96
N PHE A 126 -6.74 13.74 7.21
CA PHE A 126 -6.12 12.43 7.46
C PHE A 126 -6.78 11.72 8.66
N ALA A 127 -7.04 10.41 8.51
CA ALA A 127 -7.70 9.57 9.51
C ALA A 127 -9.09 10.10 9.95
N THR A 128 -9.79 10.80 9.06
CA THR A 128 -11.22 11.11 9.21
C THR A 128 -12.05 10.21 8.29
N PRO A 129 -13.33 9.97 8.59
CA PRO A 129 -14.19 9.16 7.72
C PRO A 129 -14.24 9.66 6.28
N GLU A 130 -14.27 10.98 6.07
CA GLU A 130 -14.32 11.62 4.75
C GLU A 130 -13.00 11.47 4.00
N GLY A 131 -11.87 11.61 4.70
CA GLY A 131 -10.53 11.39 4.13
C GLY A 131 -10.31 9.93 3.76
N ASP A 132 -10.69 9.02 4.66
CA ASP A 132 -10.61 7.57 4.41
C ASP A 132 -11.48 7.16 3.21
N GLU A 133 -12.71 7.71 3.10
CA GLU A 133 -13.59 7.44 1.95
C GLU A 133 -12.98 7.94 0.63
N LEU A 134 -12.38 9.13 0.63
CA LEU A 134 -11.68 9.67 -0.54
C LEU A 134 -10.53 8.76 -0.96
N PHE A 135 -9.66 8.41 -0.02
CA PHE A 135 -8.51 7.54 -0.26
C PHE A 135 -8.93 6.18 -0.79
N VAL A 136 -9.85 5.49 -0.11
CA VAL A 136 -10.30 4.15 -0.50
C VAL A 136 -10.97 4.16 -1.88
N ARG A 137 -11.80 5.16 -2.17
CA ARG A 137 -12.45 5.31 -3.47
C ARG A 137 -11.43 5.45 -4.59
N ASN A 138 -10.45 6.32 -4.41
CA ASN A 138 -9.42 6.58 -5.40
C ASN A 138 -8.52 5.35 -5.58
N LEU A 139 -8.01 4.78 -4.48
CA LEU A 139 -7.18 3.56 -4.53
C LEU A 139 -7.91 2.42 -5.24
N SER A 140 -9.19 2.23 -4.93
CA SER A 140 -10.00 1.20 -5.59
C SER A 140 -10.08 1.40 -7.11
N SER A 141 -10.18 2.66 -7.58
CA SER A 141 -10.21 2.94 -9.01
C SER A 141 -8.91 2.54 -9.73
N GLY A 142 -7.76 2.73 -9.10
CA GLY A 142 -6.47 2.26 -9.62
C GLY A 142 -6.34 0.74 -9.60
N ILE A 143 -6.80 0.10 -8.53
CA ILE A 143 -6.85 -1.36 -8.43
C ILE A 143 -7.73 -1.96 -9.52
N ASP A 144 -8.93 -1.41 -9.71
CA ASP A 144 -9.87 -1.87 -10.75
C ASP A 144 -9.27 -1.73 -12.15
N ALA A 145 -8.53 -0.65 -12.42
CA ALA A 145 -7.85 -0.45 -13.70
C ALA A 145 -6.78 -1.53 -13.96
N MET A 146 -5.97 -1.88 -12.96
CA MET A 146 -4.95 -2.93 -13.08
C MET A 146 -5.57 -4.34 -13.20
N LEU A 147 -6.65 -4.62 -12.46
CA LEU A 147 -7.38 -5.88 -12.57
C LEU A 147 -7.99 -6.05 -13.98
N ALA A 148 -8.44 -4.97 -14.62
CA ALA A 148 -8.96 -5.01 -15.98
C ALA A 148 -7.88 -5.41 -17.01
N GLU A 149 -6.60 -5.12 -16.74
CA GLU A 149 -5.46 -5.59 -17.54
C GLU A 149 -5.07 -7.06 -17.27
N GLY A 150 -5.71 -7.70 -16.28
CA GLY A 150 -5.51 -9.11 -15.95
C GLY A 150 -4.43 -9.38 -14.92
N ALA A 151 -3.80 -8.37 -14.35
CA ALA A 151 -2.82 -8.53 -13.28
C ALA A 151 -3.50 -8.94 -11.95
N ASN A 152 -2.81 -9.71 -11.12
CA ASN A 152 -3.18 -9.88 -9.72
C ASN A 152 -2.62 -8.71 -8.92
N VAL A 153 -3.45 -8.03 -8.15
CA VAL A 153 -3.02 -6.85 -7.39
C VAL A 153 -2.67 -7.22 -5.96
N ALA A 154 -1.49 -6.82 -5.52
CA ALA A 154 -1.03 -6.88 -4.15
C ALA A 154 -0.83 -5.45 -3.62
N LEU A 155 -1.26 -5.20 -2.39
CA LEU A 155 -1.05 -3.92 -1.71
C LEU A 155 0.00 -4.11 -0.62
N LEU A 156 1.07 -3.31 -0.67
CA LEU A 156 2.07 -3.30 0.39
C LEU A 156 1.52 -2.50 1.57
N GLU A 157 1.49 -3.12 2.74
CA GLU A 157 1.14 -2.42 3.97
C GLU A 157 2.22 -1.37 4.29
N VAL A 158 1.80 -0.12 4.43
CA VAL A 158 2.72 0.97 4.76
C VAL A 158 3.18 0.82 6.21
N ALA A 159 4.48 0.85 6.42
CA ALA A 159 5.03 0.87 7.77
C ALA A 159 4.52 2.09 8.55
N CYS A 160 4.14 1.90 9.81
CA CYS A 160 3.73 2.99 10.69
C CYS A 160 4.79 4.09 10.70
N MET A 161 4.50 5.21 10.09
CA MET A 161 5.34 6.41 10.21
C MET A 161 5.08 7.04 11.58
N ARG A 162 6.12 7.19 12.38
CA ARG A 162 6.02 8.03 13.57
C ARG A 162 6.27 9.47 13.15
N PRO A 163 5.38 10.42 13.48
CA PRO A 163 5.72 11.82 13.39
C PRO A 163 7.00 12.03 14.19
N GLN A 164 8.04 12.56 13.57
CA GLN A 164 9.19 13.00 14.33
C GLN A 164 8.79 14.31 14.99
N ASP A 165 8.78 14.34 16.32
CA ASP A 165 8.73 15.58 17.08
C ASP A 165 9.96 16.40 16.67
N VAL A 166 9.75 17.45 15.94
CA VAL A 166 10.78 18.40 15.51
C VAL A 166 10.92 19.47 16.56
#